data_d0cb02ac8a5d339ed293cc02ca8da11d
#
_entry.id   d0cb02ac8a5d339ed293cc02ca8da11d
#
_cell.length_a   1.000
_cell.length_b   1.000
_cell.length_c   1.000
_cell.angle_alpha   90.00
_cell.angle_beta   90.00
_cell.angle_gamma   90.00
#
_symmetry.space_group_name_H-M   'P 1'
#
loop_
_entity.id
_entity.type
_entity.pdbx_description
1 polymer ?
#
loop_
_entity_poly.entity_id
_entity_poly.type
_entity_poly.pdbx_seq_one_letter_code
_entity_poly.pdbx_strand_id
1 'polypeptide(L)'
;ISVDLAKKLSSYEIKASDTIPPPEVALKIGNAIIGTLGNILSIIGKAKGRKSFFIAMAVSVSVSKDNIFNLFKNELPNNQNNVLYFDTEQGKYHVQMALKRICKLTGNREPNNLHVYGLRALNPNERLELVEYAIYNTPNLGIVFIDGIKDLITSINDEEQATMIVSKLMKWSEEKNILITTVLHQNKGDSNARGHIGTELNNKAETV
;
A
#
# COMPACT_ATOMS: atom_id res chain seq x y z
N ILE A 1 0.38 -27.69 23.68
CA ILE A 1 -0.16 -27.26 22.35
C ILE A 1 -1.60 -26.75 22.48
N SER A 2 -2.50 -27.44 23.25
CA SER A 2 -3.92 -27.04 23.36
C SER A 2 -4.18 -25.73 24.12
N VAL A 3 -3.41 -25.43 25.15
CA VAL A 3 -3.60 -24.21 26.00
C VAL A 3 -3.18 -22.95 25.24
N ASP A 4 -2.15 -23.02 24.40
CA ASP A 4 -1.68 -21.88 23.59
C ASP A 4 -2.66 -21.56 22.46
N LEU A 5 -3.21 -22.56 21.79
CA LEU A 5 -4.21 -22.39 20.74
C LEU A 5 -5.53 -21.83 21.29
N ALA A 6 -5.97 -22.27 22.47
CA ALA A 6 -7.18 -21.76 23.11
C ALA A 6 -7.03 -20.27 23.49
N LYS A 7 -5.89 -19.88 24.05
CA LYS A 7 -5.57 -18.47 24.34
C LYS A 7 -5.53 -17.64 23.08
N LYS A 8 -4.88 -18.14 22.03
CA LYS A 8 -4.81 -17.47 20.74
C LYS A 8 -6.20 -17.30 20.12
N LEU A 9 -7.02 -18.35 20.10
CA LEU A 9 -8.40 -18.28 19.58
C LEU A 9 -9.23 -17.25 20.36
N SER A 10 -9.14 -17.25 21.70
CA SER A 10 -9.85 -16.31 22.56
C SER A 10 -9.49 -14.84 22.29
N SER A 11 -8.27 -14.54 21.83
CA SER A 11 -7.86 -13.17 21.50
C SER A 11 -8.47 -12.65 20.18
N TYR A 12 -9.07 -13.52 19.38
CA TYR A 12 -9.77 -13.17 18.13
C TYR A 12 -11.30 -13.26 18.26
N GLU A 13 -11.82 -13.60 19.44
CA GLU A 13 -13.26 -13.65 19.65
C GLU A 13 -13.84 -12.23 19.67
N ILE A 14 -14.88 -12.00 18.86
CA ILE A 14 -15.61 -10.73 18.78
C ILE A 14 -17.03 -10.96 19.32
N LYS A 15 -17.47 -10.11 20.24
CA LYS A 15 -18.81 -10.17 20.83
C LYS A 15 -19.65 -8.99 20.36
N ALA A 16 -20.95 -9.20 20.24
CA ALA A 16 -21.87 -8.14 19.89
C ALA A 16 -21.88 -6.95 20.88
N SER A 17 -21.39 -7.20 22.11
CA SER A 17 -21.24 -6.17 23.14
C SER A 17 -19.95 -5.36 23.05
N ASP A 18 -19.01 -5.74 22.17
CA ASP A 18 -17.75 -5.05 22.03
C ASP A 18 -17.94 -3.70 21.35
N THR A 19 -17.20 -2.71 21.81
CA THR A 19 -17.16 -1.38 21.18
C THR A 19 -15.92 -1.28 20.31
N ILE A 20 -16.07 -1.60 19.02
CA ILE A 20 -15.00 -1.53 18.03
C ILE A 20 -15.21 -0.24 17.22
N PRO A 21 -14.28 0.73 17.24
CA PRO A 21 -14.41 1.94 16.44
C PRO A 21 -14.32 1.60 14.94
N PRO A 22 -14.98 2.38 14.07
CA PRO A 22 -14.78 2.25 12.63
C PRO A 22 -13.31 2.54 12.27
N PRO A 23 -12.79 1.96 11.17
CA PRO A 23 -11.42 2.22 10.74
C PRO A 23 -11.24 3.71 10.41
N GLU A 24 -10.10 4.27 10.81
CA GLU A 24 -9.76 5.66 10.53
C GLU A 24 -9.51 5.88 9.04
N VAL A 25 -10.04 6.97 8.51
CA VAL A 25 -9.86 7.34 7.09
C VAL A 25 -8.41 7.76 6.88
N ALA A 26 -7.78 7.21 5.83
CA ALA A 26 -6.42 7.56 5.43
C ALA A 26 -6.40 8.47 4.21
N LEU A 27 -7.12 8.09 3.14
CA LEU A 27 -7.12 8.83 1.88
C LEU A 27 -8.54 9.05 1.34
N LYS A 28 -8.76 10.25 0.77
CA LYS A 28 -9.98 10.61 0.04
C LYS A 28 -9.67 11.21 -1.33
N ILE A 29 -10.63 11.06 -2.25
CA ILE A 29 -10.70 11.83 -3.49
C ILE A 29 -12.03 12.60 -3.48
N GLY A 30 -11.98 13.91 -3.43
CA GLY A 30 -13.15 14.72 -3.17
C GLY A 30 -13.77 14.36 -1.81
N ASN A 31 -15.01 13.87 -1.83
CA ASN A 31 -15.70 13.38 -0.64
C ASN A 31 -15.70 11.84 -0.53
N ALA A 32 -15.20 11.13 -1.53
CA ALA A 32 -15.13 9.67 -1.51
C ALA A 32 -13.93 9.19 -0.69
N ILE A 33 -14.17 8.30 0.27
CA ILE A 33 -13.12 7.55 0.96
C ILE A 33 -12.58 6.53 -0.02
N ILE A 34 -11.27 6.50 -0.22
CA ILE A 34 -10.59 5.53 -1.09
C ILE A 34 -9.69 4.58 -0.32
N GLY A 35 -9.42 4.83 0.95
CA GLY A 35 -8.66 3.94 1.80
C GLY A 35 -8.74 4.32 3.27
N THR A 36 -8.85 3.29 4.11
CA THR A 36 -8.85 3.41 5.57
C THR A 36 -7.67 2.63 6.15
N LEU A 37 -7.29 2.94 7.39
CA LEU A 37 -6.26 2.19 8.10
C LEU A 37 -6.73 0.74 8.36
N GLY A 38 -5.78 -0.20 8.37
CA GLY A 38 -6.06 -1.62 8.47
C GLY A 38 -6.44 -2.30 7.15
N ASN A 39 -6.48 -1.56 6.02
CA ASN A 39 -7.01 -2.04 4.75
C ASN A 39 -6.02 -1.93 3.57
N ILE A 40 -6.44 -2.45 2.42
CA ILE A 40 -5.69 -2.45 1.18
C ILE A 40 -6.44 -1.62 0.14
N LEU A 41 -5.71 -0.71 -0.53
CA LEU A 41 -6.15 0.00 -1.73
C LEU A 41 -5.40 -0.56 -2.94
N SER A 42 -6.11 -0.95 -4.00
CA SER A 42 -5.48 -1.43 -5.23
C SER A 42 -5.69 -0.46 -6.39
N ILE A 43 -4.59 0.00 -7.00
CA ILE A 43 -4.61 0.87 -8.17
C ILE A 43 -4.32 0.03 -9.40
N ILE A 44 -5.32 -0.11 -10.27
CA ILE A 44 -5.23 -0.92 -11.48
C ILE A 44 -5.30 -0.01 -12.70
N GLY A 45 -4.55 -0.31 -13.74
CA GLY A 45 -4.64 0.43 -14.98
C GLY A 45 -3.69 -0.06 -16.06
N LYS A 46 -3.96 0.34 -17.30
CA LYS A 46 -3.17 -0.02 -18.49
C LYS A 46 -1.71 0.45 -18.37
N ALA A 47 -0.80 -0.26 -19.02
CA ALA A 47 0.57 0.22 -19.18
C ALA A 47 0.57 1.63 -19.78
N LYS A 48 1.43 2.53 -19.27
CA LYS A 48 1.49 3.96 -19.64
C LYS A 48 0.22 4.77 -19.33
N GLY A 49 -0.71 4.24 -18.49
CA GLY A 49 -1.97 4.88 -18.06
C GLY A 49 -1.80 5.96 -16.99
N ARG A 50 -0.61 6.56 -16.85
CA ARG A 50 -0.30 7.62 -15.85
C ARG A 50 -0.47 7.23 -14.38
N LYS A 51 -0.47 5.92 -14.05
CA LYS A 51 -0.55 5.44 -12.67
C LYS A 51 0.51 6.08 -11.76
N SER A 52 1.75 6.18 -12.23
CA SER A 52 2.84 6.81 -11.47
C SER A 52 2.60 8.29 -11.15
N PHE A 53 1.79 9.00 -11.96
CA PHE A 53 1.39 10.37 -11.64
C PHE A 53 0.32 10.39 -10.53
N PHE A 54 -0.66 9.49 -10.62
CA PHE A 54 -1.67 9.31 -9.57
C PHE A 54 -1.01 8.97 -8.23
N ILE A 55 -0.06 8.02 -8.23
CA ILE A 55 0.70 7.65 -7.04
C ILE A 55 1.48 8.84 -6.50
N ALA A 56 2.14 9.61 -7.36
CA ALA A 56 2.87 10.80 -6.91
C ALA A 56 1.95 11.82 -6.21
N MET A 57 0.70 11.99 -6.67
CA MET A 57 -0.30 12.82 -5.98
C MET A 57 -0.72 12.22 -4.64
N ALA A 58 -1.03 10.92 -4.60
CA ALA A 58 -1.43 10.23 -3.38
C ALA A 58 -0.30 10.24 -2.32
N VAL A 59 0.95 9.97 -2.72
CA VAL A 59 2.11 10.08 -1.83
C VAL A 59 2.30 11.51 -1.35
N SER A 60 2.18 12.50 -2.24
CA SER A 60 2.38 13.92 -1.89
C SER A 60 1.39 14.37 -0.83
N VAL A 61 0.11 14.04 -0.98
CA VAL A 61 -0.92 14.40 0.02
C VAL A 61 -0.70 13.66 1.34
N SER A 62 -0.26 12.41 1.29
CA SER A 62 0.04 11.61 2.50
C SER A 62 1.18 12.21 3.32
N VAL A 63 2.12 12.85 2.65
CA VAL A 63 3.30 13.46 3.26
C VAL A 63 3.04 14.86 3.79
N SER A 64 2.34 15.72 3.01
CA SER A 64 2.17 17.14 3.34
C SER A 64 0.94 17.44 4.19
N LYS A 65 -0.05 16.56 4.20
CA LYS A 65 -1.40 16.81 4.74
C LYS A 65 -2.16 17.97 4.09
N ASP A 66 -1.60 18.57 3.06
CA ASP A 66 -2.26 19.59 2.26
C ASP A 66 -3.14 18.93 1.19
N ASN A 67 -4.22 19.60 0.81
CA ASN A 67 -5.03 19.16 -0.31
C ASN A 67 -4.26 19.33 -1.62
N ILE A 68 -4.07 18.25 -2.37
CA ILE A 68 -3.43 18.29 -3.68
C ILE A 68 -4.51 18.50 -4.76
N PHE A 69 -4.41 19.59 -5.50
CA PHE A 69 -5.37 20.04 -6.53
C PHE A 69 -6.82 20.17 -6.01
N ASN A 70 -7.03 20.43 -4.73
CA ASN A 70 -8.35 20.41 -4.07
C ASN A 70 -9.12 19.09 -4.26
N LEU A 71 -8.43 18.01 -4.61
CA LEU A 71 -9.02 16.73 -4.95
C LEU A 71 -8.60 15.63 -3.97
N PHE A 72 -7.28 15.46 -3.77
CA PHE A 72 -6.75 14.47 -2.84
C PHE A 72 -6.68 15.03 -1.43
N LYS A 73 -7.14 14.26 -0.46
CA LYS A 73 -7.10 14.60 0.97
C LYS A 73 -6.52 13.45 1.77
N ASN A 74 -5.71 13.80 2.75
CA ASN A 74 -5.13 12.89 3.73
C ASN A 74 -5.74 13.19 5.10
N GLU A 75 -6.23 12.13 5.77
CA GLU A 75 -6.81 12.21 7.12
C GLU A 75 -6.04 11.33 8.11
N LEU A 76 -4.79 10.97 7.81
CA LEU A 76 -3.93 10.19 8.73
C LEU A 76 -3.80 10.87 10.10
N PRO A 77 -3.82 10.09 11.18
CA PRO A 77 -3.52 10.57 12.52
C PRO A 77 -2.13 11.24 12.59
N ASN A 78 -1.99 12.24 13.47
CA ASN A 78 -0.72 12.97 13.61
C ASN A 78 0.46 12.09 14.06
N ASN A 79 0.17 11.06 14.83
CA ASN A 79 1.15 10.09 15.34
C ASN A 79 1.38 8.91 14.38
N GLN A 80 0.80 8.94 13.17
CA GLN A 80 0.89 7.86 12.17
C GLN A 80 1.04 8.44 10.77
N ASN A 81 2.09 9.23 10.56
CA ASN A 81 2.27 10.07 9.38
C ASN A 81 3.49 9.70 8.53
N ASN A 82 4.26 8.66 8.89
CA ASN A 82 5.34 8.18 8.05
C ASN A 82 4.79 7.41 6.84
N VAL A 83 5.42 7.62 5.70
CA VAL A 83 5.04 7.07 4.40
C VAL A 83 6.20 6.28 3.81
N LEU A 84 5.95 5.02 3.44
CA LEU A 84 6.88 4.20 2.67
C LEU A 84 6.45 4.16 1.21
N TYR A 85 7.41 4.32 0.29
CA TYR A 85 7.18 4.15 -1.15
C TYR A 85 8.24 3.24 -1.74
N PHE A 86 7.80 2.09 -2.22
CA PHE A 86 8.63 1.09 -2.91
C PHE A 86 8.33 1.09 -4.40
N ASP A 87 9.36 1.31 -5.21
CA ASP A 87 9.31 1.15 -6.66
C ASP A 87 10.13 -0.09 -7.04
N THR A 88 9.48 -1.10 -7.62
CA THR A 88 10.09 -2.37 -7.98
C THR A 88 10.42 -2.47 -9.47
N GLU A 89 9.90 -1.55 -10.28
CA GLU A 89 10.00 -1.60 -11.76
C GLU A 89 11.06 -0.65 -12.33
N GLN A 90 11.22 0.54 -11.75
CA GLN A 90 12.01 1.60 -12.35
C GLN A 90 13.47 1.62 -11.88
N GLY A 91 14.37 2.06 -12.75
CA GLY A 91 15.76 2.33 -12.37
C GLY A 91 15.87 3.55 -11.47
N LYS A 92 16.95 3.62 -10.67
CA LYS A 92 17.21 4.66 -9.65
C LYS A 92 16.97 6.09 -10.14
N TYR A 93 17.36 6.42 -11.38
CA TYR A 93 17.15 7.73 -11.98
C TYR A 93 15.66 8.09 -12.05
N HIS A 94 14.82 7.19 -12.53
CA HIS A 94 13.38 7.42 -12.67
C HIS A 94 12.66 7.47 -11.31
N VAL A 95 13.07 6.64 -10.35
CA VAL A 95 12.61 6.73 -8.95
C VAL A 95 12.95 8.08 -8.35
N GLN A 96 14.17 8.58 -8.57
CA GLN A 96 14.57 9.92 -8.13
C GLN A 96 13.71 11.02 -8.79
N MET A 97 13.39 10.88 -10.09
CA MET A 97 12.51 11.84 -10.78
C MET A 97 11.08 11.82 -10.22
N ALA A 98 10.56 10.65 -9.84
CA ALA A 98 9.28 10.53 -9.14
C ALA A 98 9.33 11.22 -7.77
N LEU A 99 10.37 10.97 -6.99
CA LEU A 99 10.60 11.64 -5.70
C LEU A 99 10.69 13.16 -5.85
N LYS A 100 11.46 13.68 -6.81
CA LYS A 100 11.53 15.13 -7.09
C LYS A 100 10.16 15.73 -7.43
N ARG A 101 9.31 14.98 -8.14
CA ARG A 101 7.93 15.40 -8.43
C ARG A 101 7.09 15.48 -7.15
N ILE A 102 7.19 14.48 -6.28
CA ILE A 102 6.53 14.48 -4.97
C ILE A 102 6.98 15.69 -4.15
N CYS A 103 8.28 15.91 -4.02
CA CYS A 103 8.85 17.07 -3.31
C CYS A 103 8.33 18.40 -3.89
N LYS A 104 8.20 18.51 -5.22
CA LYS A 104 7.66 19.71 -5.86
C LYS A 104 6.17 19.92 -5.53
N LEU A 105 5.38 18.84 -5.49
CA LEU A 105 3.95 18.90 -5.16
C LEU A 105 3.71 19.26 -3.70
N THR A 106 4.57 18.81 -2.78
CA THR A 106 4.47 19.10 -1.34
C THR A 106 5.09 20.47 -0.96
N GLY A 107 5.82 21.13 -1.88
CA GLY A 107 6.62 22.31 -1.55
C GLY A 107 7.80 22.04 -0.61
N ASN A 108 8.03 20.80 -0.21
CA ASN A 108 9.11 20.37 0.67
C ASN A 108 10.17 19.60 -0.11
N ARG A 109 11.43 20.08 -0.06
CA ARG A 109 12.53 19.45 -0.82
C ARG A 109 12.98 18.11 -0.25
N GLU A 110 12.85 17.90 1.06
CA GLU A 110 13.27 16.69 1.78
C GLU A 110 12.28 16.40 2.91
N PRO A 111 11.12 15.80 2.62
CA PRO A 111 10.15 15.46 3.65
C PRO A 111 10.71 14.37 4.58
N ASN A 112 10.80 14.66 5.87
CA ASN A 112 11.37 13.74 6.88
C ASN A 112 10.51 12.48 7.10
N ASN A 113 9.24 12.55 6.74
CA ASN A 113 8.26 11.45 6.90
C ASN A 113 8.04 10.65 5.61
N LEU A 114 8.88 10.81 4.58
CA LEU A 114 8.81 10.03 3.34
C LEU A 114 10.09 9.22 3.13
N HIS A 115 9.94 7.91 3.01
CA HIS A 115 11.03 7.00 2.71
C HIS A 115 10.78 6.29 1.38
N VAL A 116 11.67 6.49 0.40
CA VAL A 116 11.52 5.97 -0.97
C VAL A 116 12.62 4.98 -1.29
N TYR A 117 12.22 3.79 -1.77
CA TYR A 117 13.14 2.70 -2.07
C TYR A 117 12.97 2.20 -3.51
N GLY A 118 14.05 2.20 -4.29
CA GLY A 118 14.11 1.62 -5.63
C GLY A 118 14.66 0.19 -5.58
N LEU A 119 13.80 -0.80 -5.68
CA LEU A 119 14.12 -2.22 -5.44
C LEU A 119 14.36 -3.03 -6.72
N ARG A 120 14.37 -2.39 -7.90
CA ARG A 120 14.45 -3.09 -9.20
C ARG A 120 15.59 -4.10 -9.32
N ALA A 121 16.75 -3.82 -8.70
CA ALA A 121 17.94 -4.66 -8.84
C ALA A 121 17.87 -5.97 -8.05
N LEU A 122 16.91 -6.11 -7.13
CA LEU A 122 16.76 -7.25 -6.23
C LEU A 122 15.88 -8.33 -6.86
N ASN A 123 16.00 -9.57 -6.38
CA ASN A 123 15.07 -10.64 -6.72
C ASN A 123 13.76 -10.52 -5.91
N PRO A 124 12.68 -11.25 -6.29
CA PRO A 124 11.38 -11.14 -5.62
C PRO A 124 11.41 -11.40 -4.11
N ASN A 125 12.17 -12.40 -3.65
CA ASN A 125 12.26 -12.75 -2.22
C ASN A 125 12.96 -11.64 -1.43
N GLU A 126 14.08 -11.11 -1.94
CA GLU A 126 14.79 -9.99 -1.32
C GLU A 126 13.89 -8.74 -1.22
N ARG A 127 13.11 -8.46 -2.28
CA ARG A 127 12.14 -7.33 -2.26
C ARG A 127 11.10 -7.54 -1.17
N LEU A 128 10.53 -8.74 -1.09
CA LEU A 128 9.50 -9.09 -0.12
C LEU A 128 10.02 -8.96 1.31
N GLU A 129 11.21 -9.47 1.60
CA GLU A 129 11.87 -9.37 2.90
C GLU A 129 12.13 -7.92 3.30
N LEU A 130 12.63 -7.08 2.38
CA LEU A 130 12.89 -5.68 2.67
C LEU A 130 11.62 -4.85 2.88
N VAL A 131 10.56 -5.13 2.12
CA VAL A 131 9.24 -4.50 2.30
C VAL A 131 8.69 -4.86 3.68
N GLU A 132 8.69 -6.15 4.04
CA GLU A 132 8.24 -6.62 5.35
C GLU A 132 9.07 -6.00 6.49
N TYR A 133 10.38 -6.01 6.37
CA TYR A 133 11.28 -5.39 7.34
C TYR A 133 10.98 -3.90 7.55
N ALA A 134 10.83 -3.14 6.47
CA ALA A 134 10.55 -1.71 6.57
C ALA A 134 9.19 -1.42 7.21
N ILE A 135 8.14 -2.21 6.89
CA ILE A 135 6.81 -2.08 7.49
C ILE A 135 6.88 -2.28 9.01
N TYR A 136 7.59 -3.31 9.47
CA TYR A 136 7.65 -3.61 10.90
C TYR A 136 8.57 -2.67 11.69
N ASN A 137 9.58 -2.06 11.04
CA ASN A 137 10.60 -1.25 11.72
C ASN A 137 10.45 0.27 11.51
N THR A 138 9.48 0.73 10.70
CA THR A 138 9.21 2.17 10.58
C THR A 138 8.25 2.61 11.68
N PRO A 139 8.67 3.50 12.59
CA PRO A 139 7.78 4.02 13.61
C PRO A 139 6.70 4.91 13.00
N ASN A 140 5.54 5.01 13.64
CA ASN A 140 4.46 5.93 13.21
C ASN A 140 4.09 5.80 11.74
N LEU A 141 4.18 4.57 11.18
CA LEU A 141 3.85 4.29 9.79
C LEU A 141 2.34 4.41 9.57
N GLY A 142 1.92 5.18 8.58
CA GLY A 142 0.52 5.35 8.21
C GLY A 142 0.18 4.70 6.88
N ILE A 143 0.99 4.93 5.85
CA ILE A 143 0.72 4.42 4.50
C ILE A 143 1.96 3.80 3.88
N VAL A 144 1.74 2.71 3.15
CA VAL A 144 2.74 2.05 2.30
C VAL A 144 2.25 2.07 0.85
N PHE A 145 3.09 2.51 -0.07
CA PHE A 145 2.87 2.41 -1.51
C PHE A 145 3.82 1.38 -2.11
N ILE A 146 3.28 0.40 -2.86
CA ILE A 146 4.06 -0.62 -3.57
C ILE A 146 3.76 -0.51 -5.07
N ASP A 147 4.62 0.18 -5.80
CA ASP A 147 4.52 0.35 -7.25
C ASP A 147 5.19 -0.84 -7.95
N GLY A 148 4.35 -1.78 -8.40
CA GLY A 148 4.76 -3.05 -9.00
C GLY A 148 4.63 -4.24 -8.05
N ILE A 149 3.48 -4.40 -7.38
CA ILE A 149 3.23 -5.52 -6.44
C ILE A 149 3.53 -6.91 -7.04
N LYS A 150 3.34 -7.09 -8.35
CA LYS A 150 3.65 -8.33 -9.07
C LYS A 150 5.13 -8.75 -8.97
N ASP A 151 6.03 -7.80 -8.73
CA ASP A 151 7.47 -8.06 -8.68
C ASP A 151 7.94 -8.57 -7.30
N LEU A 152 7.03 -8.71 -6.34
CA LEU A 152 7.24 -9.38 -5.06
C LEU A 152 7.02 -10.89 -5.13
N ILE A 153 6.56 -11.41 -6.27
CA ILE A 153 6.34 -12.83 -6.54
C ILE A 153 7.11 -13.26 -7.79
N THR A 154 7.43 -14.54 -7.91
CA THR A 154 8.20 -15.06 -9.05
C THR A 154 7.32 -15.34 -10.27
N SER A 155 6.03 -15.65 -10.07
CA SER A 155 5.08 -15.91 -11.15
C SER A 155 3.72 -15.28 -10.87
N ILE A 156 3.25 -14.45 -11.81
CA ILE A 156 1.96 -13.76 -11.72
C ILE A 156 0.75 -14.71 -11.87
N ASN A 157 0.98 -15.88 -12.48
CA ASN A 157 -0.04 -16.91 -12.71
C ASN A 157 0.05 -18.05 -11.69
N ASP A 158 0.83 -17.90 -10.63
CA ASP A 158 0.92 -18.84 -9.53
C ASP A 158 -0.08 -18.43 -8.45
N GLU A 159 -1.12 -19.26 -8.28
CA GLU A 159 -2.21 -19.01 -7.34
C GLU A 159 -1.75 -19.05 -5.89
N GLU A 160 -0.82 -19.96 -5.56
CA GLU A 160 -0.27 -20.08 -4.21
C GLU A 160 0.52 -18.83 -3.81
N GLN A 161 1.39 -18.35 -4.70
CA GLN A 161 2.14 -17.11 -4.47
C GLN A 161 1.22 -15.89 -4.40
N ALA A 162 0.20 -15.82 -5.25
CA ALA A 162 -0.79 -14.74 -5.23
C ALA A 162 -1.53 -14.71 -3.88
N THR A 163 -2.01 -15.86 -3.42
CA THR A 163 -2.69 -15.99 -2.13
C THR A 163 -1.76 -15.65 -0.96
N MET A 164 -0.51 -16.12 -1.01
CA MET A 164 0.50 -15.84 0.02
C MET A 164 0.77 -14.34 0.15
N ILE A 165 1.04 -13.63 -0.96
CA ILE A 165 1.36 -12.20 -0.90
C ILE A 165 0.16 -11.36 -0.41
N VAL A 166 -1.05 -11.66 -0.89
CA VAL A 166 -2.25 -10.93 -0.46
C VAL A 166 -2.55 -11.20 1.02
N SER A 167 -2.36 -12.44 1.50
CA SER A 167 -2.46 -12.77 2.92
C SER A 167 -1.44 -12.00 3.78
N LYS A 168 -0.20 -11.82 3.28
CA LYS A 168 0.81 -10.97 3.95
C LYS A 168 0.36 -9.50 3.99
N LEU A 169 -0.16 -8.96 2.90
CA LEU A 169 -0.67 -7.57 2.87
C LEU A 169 -1.80 -7.37 3.88
N MET A 170 -2.77 -8.30 3.95
CA MET A 170 -3.85 -8.27 4.94
C MET A 170 -3.31 -8.31 6.37
N LYS A 171 -2.36 -9.22 6.64
CA LYS A 171 -1.71 -9.32 7.95
C LYS A 171 -0.99 -8.03 8.32
N TRP A 172 -0.18 -7.47 7.42
CA TRP A 172 0.59 -6.25 7.70
C TRP A 172 -0.31 -5.03 7.91
N SER A 173 -1.37 -4.88 7.09
CA SER A 173 -2.31 -3.77 7.23
C SER A 173 -3.03 -3.83 8.57
N GLU A 174 -3.50 -4.99 8.99
CA GLU A 174 -4.18 -5.22 10.26
C GLU A 174 -3.25 -5.04 11.48
N GLU A 175 -2.12 -5.76 11.52
CA GLU A 175 -1.21 -5.75 12.67
C GLU A 175 -0.57 -4.39 12.93
N LYS A 176 -0.32 -3.61 11.87
CA LYS A 176 0.29 -2.27 11.96
C LYS A 176 -0.75 -1.15 11.92
N ASN A 177 -2.02 -1.48 11.69
CA ASN A 177 -3.11 -0.54 11.46
C ASN A 177 -2.74 0.53 10.43
N ILE A 178 -2.30 0.09 9.22
CA ILE A 178 -1.82 0.95 8.13
C ILE A 178 -2.64 0.75 6.86
N LEU A 179 -2.67 1.76 5.99
CA LEU A 179 -3.16 1.57 4.62
C LEU A 179 -2.03 1.07 3.73
N ILE A 180 -2.25 -0.06 3.03
CA ILE A 180 -1.31 -0.53 2.02
C ILE A 180 -1.90 -0.29 0.63
N THR A 181 -1.24 0.56 -0.16
CA THR A 181 -1.62 0.87 -1.53
C THR A 181 -0.75 0.09 -2.51
N THR A 182 -1.37 -0.74 -3.35
CA THR A 182 -0.68 -1.54 -4.36
C THR A 182 -0.97 -1.04 -5.76
N VAL A 183 -0.04 -1.25 -6.67
CA VAL A 183 -0.19 -0.91 -8.09
C VAL A 183 -0.01 -2.15 -8.95
N LEU A 184 -0.97 -2.37 -9.83
CA LEU A 184 -0.98 -3.49 -10.75
C LEU A 184 -1.39 -3.07 -12.16
N HIS A 185 -0.84 -3.74 -13.17
CA HIS A 185 -1.27 -3.57 -14.55
C HIS A 185 -2.56 -4.36 -14.85
N GLN A 186 -3.41 -3.78 -15.69
CA GLN A 186 -4.52 -4.51 -16.31
C GLN A 186 -4.02 -5.53 -17.33
N ASN A 187 -4.86 -6.49 -17.65
CA ASN A 187 -4.70 -7.33 -18.83
C ASN A 187 -4.65 -6.49 -20.10
N LYS A 188 -4.05 -7.04 -21.15
CA LYS A 188 -4.00 -6.36 -22.45
C LYS A 188 -5.33 -6.35 -23.19
N GLY A 189 -6.19 -7.35 -22.96
CA GLY A 189 -7.42 -7.59 -23.71
C GLY A 189 -8.71 -7.16 -23.02
N ASP A 190 -8.66 -6.88 -21.72
CA ASP A 190 -9.85 -6.52 -20.92
C ASP A 190 -9.50 -5.48 -19.82
N SER A 191 -10.49 -5.12 -19.00
CA SER A 191 -10.31 -4.19 -17.87
C SER A 191 -9.93 -4.88 -16.57
N ASN A 192 -9.76 -6.21 -16.55
CA ASN A 192 -9.46 -6.95 -15.34
C ASN A 192 -8.00 -6.76 -14.90
N ALA A 193 -7.77 -6.86 -13.61
CA ALA A 193 -6.44 -6.91 -13.04
C ALA A 193 -5.68 -8.14 -13.52
N ARG A 194 -4.38 -8.00 -13.76
CA ARG A 194 -3.58 -9.04 -14.42
C ARG A 194 -3.20 -10.17 -13.46
N GLY A 195 -3.46 -11.42 -13.90
CA GLY A 195 -3.02 -12.66 -13.24
C GLY A 195 -3.81 -12.99 -11.97
N HIS A 196 -3.46 -14.09 -11.32
CA HIS A 196 -4.11 -14.52 -10.06
C HIS A 196 -3.97 -13.47 -8.95
N ILE A 197 -2.84 -12.79 -8.85
CA ILE A 197 -2.66 -11.69 -7.88
C ILE A 197 -3.67 -10.57 -8.10
N GLY A 198 -4.03 -10.27 -9.35
CA GLY A 198 -5.07 -9.27 -9.66
C GLY A 198 -6.44 -9.70 -9.17
N THR A 199 -6.80 -10.97 -9.35
CA THR A 199 -8.05 -11.54 -8.84
C THR A 199 -8.10 -11.50 -7.32
N GLU A 200 -7.04 -11.92 -6.64
CA GLU A 200 -6.96 -11.89 -5.18
C GLU A 200 -7.04 -10.47 -4.61
N LEU A 201 -6.35 -9.51 -5.22
CA LEU A 201 -6.44 -8.10 -4.80
C LEU A 201 -7.85 -7.53 -5.00
N ASN A 202 -8.52 -7.83 -6.12
CA ASN A 202 -9.89 -7.39 -6.34
C ASN A 202 -10.87 -7.94 -5.28
N ASN A 203 -10.63 -9.15 -4.80
CA ASN A 203 -11.48 -9.79 -3.80
C ASN A 203 -11.23 -9.31 -2.37
N LYS A 204 -10.04 -8.78 -2.07
CA LYS A 204 -9.59 -8.47 -0.70
C LYS A 204 -9.32 -6.98 -0.45
N ALA A 205 -9.12 -6.17 -1.49
CA ALA A 205 -8.94 -4.74 -1.32
C ALA A 205 -10.28 -4.06 -0.96
N GLU A 206 -10.21 -3.07 -0.07
CA GLU A 206 -11.35 -2.22 0.28
C GLU A 206 -11.82 -1.40 -0.93
N THR A 207 -10.86 -0.95 -1.74
CA THR A 207 -11.12 -0.16 -2.96
C THR A 207 -10.18 -0.60 -4.08
N VAL A 208 -10.71 -0.66 -5.29
CA VAL A 208 -9.97 -0.97 -6.52
C VAL A 208 -10.20 0.11 -7.56
#